data_786322f92de8ba9ed98972035eddbf38
#
_entry.id   786322f92de8ba9ed98972035eddbf38
#
_cell.length_a   1.000
_cell.length_b   1.000
_cell.length_c   1.000
_cell.angle_alpha   90.00
_cell.angle_beta   90.00
_cell.angle_gamma   90.00
#
_symmetry.space_group_name_H-M   'P 1'
#
loop_
_entity.id
_entity.type
_entity.pdbx_description
1 polymer ?
#
loop_
_entity_poly.entity_id
_entity_poly.type
_entity_poly.pdbx_seq_one_letter_code
_entity_poly.pdbx_strand_id
1 'polypeptide(L)'
;LFLPIMFWRERKTVSAINYSSLAALKAVRSHHSQLLVAIPTILRFTAITLFIIAFARPQEGRKKTEILSQGIDIILAIDTSGSMQALDFKLGKEQVTRLTVVKDVVAKFVENRKTDRMGMIVFGAEAFTQCPLTLDHSILLSFIDKLKIGMAGDATAIGSAIGISSKRLKNLNSKSKVIILLTD
;
A
#
# COMPACT_ATOMS: atom_id res chain seq x y z
N LEU A 1 -3.63 35.37 -0.83
CA LEU A 1 -3.48 36.79 -0.36
C LEU A 1 -2.32 37.53 -1.03
N PHE A 2 -1.30 36.90 -1.60
CA PHE A 2 -0.13 37.53 -2.22
C PHE A 2 -0.37 38.05 -3.67
N LEU A 3 -1.32 37.50 -4.39
CA LEU A 3 -1.61 37.83 -5.79
C LEU A 3 -2.01 39.31 -6.03
N PRO A 4 -2.90 39.93 -5.24
CA PRO A 4 -3.27 41.31 -5.44
C PRO A 4 -2.13 42.30 -5.14
N ILE A 5 -1.24 41.97 -4.21
CA ILE A 5 -0.10 42.84 -3.83
C ILE A 5 0.94 42.88 -4.96
N MET A 6 1.16 41.76 -5.66
CA MET A 6 2.09 41.67 -6.78
C MET A 6 1.57 42.46 -8.00
N PHE A 7 0.25 42.39 -8.25
CA PHE A 7 -0.40 43.19 -9.31
C PHE A 7 -0.37 44.69 -9.04
N TRP A 8 -0.47 45.11 -7.78
CA TRP A 8 -0.41 46.51 -7.37
C TRP A 8 1.01 47.07 -7.46
N ARG A 9 2.03 46.27 -7.26
CA ARG A 9 3.45 46.65 -7.32
C ARG A 9 3.94 46.82 -8.76
N GLU A 10 3.46 46.04 -9.73
CA GLU A 10 3.83 46.18 -11.15
C GLU A 10 3.30 47.50 -11.77
N ARG A 11 2.21 48.05 -11.25
CA ARG A 11 1.69 49.33 -11.73
C ARG A 11 2.50 50.54 -11.29
N LYS A 12 3.39 50.42 -10.31
CA LYS A 12 4.14 51.57 -9.76
C LYS A 12 5.55 51.77 -10.33
N THR A 13 6.06 50.82 -11.11
CA THR A 13 7.39 50.93 -11.73
C THR A 13 7.30 51.34 -13.20
N VAL A 14 6.64 52.44 -13.48
CA VAL A 14 6.76 53.06 -14.80
C VAL A 14 7.96 53.99 -14.73
N SER A 15 9.10 53.56 -15.27
CA SER A 15 10.25 54.45 -15.49
C SER A 15 9.81 55.54 -16.44
N ALA A 16 9.68 56.75 -15.92
CA ALA A 16 9.34 57.92 -16.72
C ALA A 16 10.59 58.40 -17.47
N ILE A 17 10.56 58.30 -18.78
CA ILE A 17 11.58 58.86 -19.65
C ILE A 17 11.02 60.20 -20.14
N ASN A 18 11.71 61.29 -19.85
CA ASN A 18 11.32 62.60 -20.32
C ASN A 18 11.61 62.77 -21.82
N TYR A 19 10.55 62.74 -22.61
CA TYR A 19 10.62 63.05 -24.06
C TYR A 19 10.13 64.48 -24.36
N SER A 20 10.89 65.19 -25.17
CA SER A 20 10.58 66.54 -25.54
C SER A 20 9.39 66.68 -26.52
N SER A 21 8.91 65.64 -27.13
CA SER A 21 7.73 65.66 -28.01
C SER A 21 6.96 64.37 -27.97
N LEU A 22 5.68 64.38 -27.57
CA LEU A 22 4.76 63.29 -27.54
C LEU A 22 4.02 63.03 -28.87
N ALA A 23 4.18 63.92 -29.88
CA ALA A 23 3.45 63.79 -31.13
C ALA A 23 3.80 62.55 -31.95
N ALA A 24 5.07 62.17 -31.98
CA ALA A 24 5.55 61.00 -32.69
C ALA A 24 5.12 59.68 -31.99
N LEU A 25 5.03 59.70 -30.66
CA LEU A 25 4.60 58.53 -29.87
C LEU A 25 3.10 58.23 -30.00
N LYS A 26 2.27 59.26 -30.19
CA LYS A 26 0.82 59.09 -30.40
C LYS A 26 0.49 58.45 -31.75
N ALA A 27 1.32 58.68 -32.78
CA ALA A 27 1.15 58.08 -34.12
C ALA A 27 1.46 56.56 -34.15
N VAL A 28 2.26 56.04 -33.23
CA VAL A 28 2.69 54.64 -33.18
C VAL A 28 1.82 53.80 -32.25
N ARG A 29 0.82 54.34 -31.62
CA ARG A 29 -0.08 53.62 -30.73
C ARG A 29 -0.98 52.63 -31.49
N SER A 30 -0.38 51.56 -31.99
CA SER A 30 -1.08 50.44 -32.60
C SER A 30 -1.84 49.65 -31.54
N HIS A 31 -3.07 49.30 -31.87
CA HIS A 31 -3.93 48.48 -31.00
C HIS A 31 -3.31 47.11 -30.67
N HIS A 32 -2.34 46.66 -31.48
CA HIS A 32 -1.57 45.42 -31.27
C HIS A 32 -0.62 45.47 -30.07
N SER A 33 -0.17 46.63 -29.63
CA SER A 33 0.78 46.75 -28.52
C SER A 33 0.18 46.35 -27.15
N GLN A 34 -1.13 46.52 -26.97
CA GLN A 34 -1.80 46.13 -25.70
C GLN A 34 -1.91 44.65 -25.52
N LEU A 35 -2.17 43.90 -26.62
CA LEU A 35 -2.19 42.44 -26.59
C LEU A 35 -0.80 41.85 -26.31
N LEU A 36 0.26 42.39 -26.93
CA LEU A 36 1.62 41.92 -26.72
C LEU A 36 2.12 42.15 -25.28
N VAL A 37 1.64 43.17 -24.60
CA VAL A 37 1.97 43.45 -23.19
C VAL A 37 1.14 42.57 -22.25
N ALA A 38 -0.06 42.15 -22.64
CA ALA A 38 -0.92 41.32 -21.84
C ALA A 38 -0.49 39.83 -21.84
N ILE A 39 0.09 39.32 -22.94
CA ILE A 39 0.52 37.94 -23.10
C ILE A 39 1.46 37.46 -21.97
N PRO A 40 2.59 38.16 -21.67
CA PRO A 40 3.50 37.69 -20.61
C PRO A 40 2.85 37.72 -19.23
N THR A 41 1.94 38.66 -18.99
CA THR A 41 1.21 38.76 -17.72
C THR A 41 0.25 37.56 -17.56
N ILE A 42 -0.51 37.22 -18.60
CA ILE A 42 -1.43 36.07 -18.61
C ILE A 42 -0.63 34.79 -18.44
N LEU A 43 0.48 34.64 -19.17
CA LEU A 43 1.35 33.43 -19.08
C LEU A 43 1.91 33.25 -17.67
N ARG A 44 2.30 34.32 -17.02
CA ARG A 44 2.80 34.29 -15.64
C ARG A 44 1.74 33.85 -14.64
N PHE A 45 0.52 34.37 -14.76
CA PHE A 45 -0.59 33.93 -13.89
C PHE A 45 -0.97 32.48 -14.14
N THR A 46 -1.02 32.04 -15.38
CA THR A 46 -1.29 30.65 -15.73
C THR A 46 -0.20 29.73 -15.15
N ALA A 47 1.07 30.08 -15.29
CA ALA A 47 2.17 29.30 -14.72
C ALA A 47 2.09 29.18 -13.20
N ILE A 48 1.77 30.27 -12.49
CA ILE A 48 1.60 30.26 -11.03
C ILE A 48 0.42 29.37 -10.63
N THR A 49 -0.71 29.47 -11.34
CA THR A 49 -1.89 28.64 -11.06
C THR A 49 -1.60 27.16 -11.26
N LEU A 50 -0.94 26.79 -12.37
CA LEU A 50 -0.53 25.42 -12.62
C LEU A 50 0.48 24.92 -11.57
N PHE A 51 1.37 25.77 -11.13
CA PHE A 51 2.32 25.43 -10.07
C PHE A 51 1.62 25.14 -8.73
N ILE A 52 0.62 25.96 -8.37
CA ILE A 52 -0.19 25.75 -7.16
C ILE A 52 -0.95 24.41 -7.25
N ILE A 53 -1.56 24.10 -8.41
CA ILE A 53 -2.27 22.83 -8.63
C ILE A 53 -1.30 21.65 -8.55
N ALA A 54 -0.11 21.77 -9.16
CA ALA A 54 0.91 20.73 -9.10
C ALA A 54 1.43 20.52 -7.67
N PHE A 55 1.59 21.56 -6.90
CA PHE A 55 2.03 21.50 -5.50
C PHE A 55 0.94 20.96 -4.56
N ALA A 56 -0.32 21.22 -4.86
CA ALA A 56 -1.47 20.68 -4.13
C ALA A 56 -1.55 19.16 -4.23
N ARG A 57 -0.83 18.55 -5.20
CA ARG A 57 -0.67 17.11 -5.35
C ARG A 57 -2.02 16.40 -5.17
N PRO A 58 -3.02 16.66 -6.02
CA PRO A 58 -4.32 16.03 -5.90
C PRO A 58 -4.11 14.51 -5.96
N GLN A 59 -4.05 13.88 -4.79
CA GLN A 59 -4.01 12.43 -4.69
C GLN A 59 -5.46 11.96 -4.71
N GLU A 60 -5.81 11.15 -5.66
CA GLU A 60 -6.99 10.30 -5.50
C GLU A 60 -6.77 9.49 -4.23
N GLY A 61 -7.41 9.92 -3.17
CA GLY A 61 -7.47 9.12 -1.95
C GLY A 61 -8.05 7.77 -2.35
N ARG A 62 -7.20 6.75 -2.47
CA ARG A 62 -7.68 5.39 -2.37
C ARG A 62 -8.36 5.33 -1.01
N LYS A 63 -9.68 5.55 -0.99
CA LYS A 63 -10.50 5.17 0.15
C LYS A 63 -10.12 3.71 0.37
N LYS A 64 -9.34 3.43 1.41
CA LYS A 64 -9.36 2.11 2.01
C LYS A 64 -10.81 1.93 2.38
N THR A 65 -11.58 1.34 1.50
CA THR A 65 -12.86 0.77 1.87
C THR A 65 -12.47 -0.24 2.93
N GLU A 66 -12.58 0.16 4.20
CA GLU A 66 -12.70 -0.83 5.27
C GLU A 66 -13.97 -1.57 4.90
N ILE A 67 -13.80 -2.62 4.12
CA ILE A 67 -14.80 -3.64 3.96
C ILE A 67 -14.95 -4.16 5.39
N LEU A 68 -15.96 -3.68 6.09
CA LEU A 68 -16.49 -4.30 7.29
C LEU A 68 -17.02 -5.66 6.83
N SER A 69 -16.11 -6.52 6.40
CA SER A 69 -16.42 -7.89 6.08
C SER A 69 -16.85 -8.51 7.40
N GLN A 70 -18.00 -9.13 7.44
CA GLN A 70 -18.43 -9.95 8.57
C GLN A 70 -17.56 -11.22 8.68
N GLY A 71 -16.39 -11.21 8.03
CA GLY A 71 -15.39 -12.28 8.04
C GLY A 71 -14.78 -12.46 9.42
N ILE A 72 -14.23 -13.62 9.64
CA ILE A 72 -13.50 -14.00 10.85
C ILE A 72 -12.00 -13.75 10.67
N ASP A 73 -11.28 -13.60 11.78
CA ASP A 73 -9.82 -13.52 11.78
C ASP A 73 -9.25 -14.92 12.03
N ILE A 74 -8.47 -15.41 11.08
CA ILE A 74 -7.86 -16.74 11.11
C ILE A 74 -6.34 -16.61 11.14
N ILE A 75 -5.71 -17.26 12.09
CA ILE A 75 -4.25 -17.48 12.06
C ILE A 75 -3.98 -18.96 11.77
N LEU A 76 -3.19 -19.18 10.73
CA LEU A 76 -2.67 -20.50 10.37
C LEU A 76 -1.30 -20.65 11.03
N ALA A 77 -1.17 -21.55 11.99
CA ALA A 77 0.09 -21.90 12.63
C ALA A 77 0.60 -23.19 12.02
N ILE A 78 1.66 -23.11 11.23
CA ILE A 78 2.19 -24.21 10.42
C ILE A 78 3.51 -24.68 11.00
N ASP A 79 3.57 -25.98 11.27
CA ASP A 79 4.79 -26.67 11.70
C ASP A 79 5.77 -26.81 10.54
N THR A 80 7.03 -26.52 10.82
CA THR A 80 8.14 -26.71 9.87
C THR A 80 9.27 -27.53 10.48
N SER A 81 9.00 -28.26 11.56
CA SER A 81 9.98 -29.15 12.20
C SER A 81 10.42 -30.29 11.26
N GLY A 82 11.48 -31.01 11.63
CA GLY A 82 12.03 -32.09 10.85
C GLY A 82 11.05 -33.24 10.61
N SER A 83 10.09 -33.50 11.53
CA SER A 83 9.05 -34.50 11.35
C SER A 83 8.17 -34.29 10.12
N MET A 84 8.00 -33.03 9.70
CA MET A 84 7.26 -32.64 8.48
C MET A 84 7.94 -33.08 7.18
N GLN A 85 9.16 -33.64 7.25
CA GLN A 85 9.87 -34.23 6.10
C GLN A 85 9.40 -35.66 5.77
N ALA A 86 8.68 -36.33 6.66
CA ALA A 86 8.24 -37.68 6.44
C ALA A 86 7.45 -37.85 5.13
N LEU A 87 7.76 -38.92 4.38
CA LEU A 87 7.17 -39.24 3.07
C LEU A 87 6.07 -40.30 3.24
N ASP A 88 5.14 -40.07 4.13
CA ASP A 88 4.06 -41.00 4.47
C ASP A 88 2.74 -40.72 3.74
N PHE A 89 2.69 -39.61 2.99
CA PHE A 89 1.55 -39.25 2.17
C PHE A 89 1.79 -39.47 0.68
N LYS A 90 0.71 -39.71 -0.06
CA LYS A 90 0.74 -39.84 -1.52
C LYS A 90 -0.15 -38.77 -2.14
N LEU A 91 0.39 -38.00 -3.06
CA LEU A 91 -0.38 -37.09 -3.91
C LEU A 91 -0.44 -37.73 -5.32
N GLY A 92 -1.56 -38.39 -5.64
CA GLY A 92 -1.65 -39.21 -6.84
C GLY A 92 -0.77 -40.44 -6.77
N LYS A 93 0.26 -40.55 -7.61
CA LYS A 93 1.20 -41.68 -7.65
C LYS A 93 2.54 -41.43 -6.96
N GLU A 94 2.81 -40.20 -6.55
CA GLU A 94 4.08 -39.76 -5.94
C GLU A 94 3.98 -39.68 -4.41
N GLN A 95 5.04 -40.15 -3.75
CA GLN A 95 5.20 -39.91 -2.32
C GLN A 95 5.66 -38.47 -2.10
N VAL A 96 5.00 -37.80 -1.18
CA VAL A 96 5.28 -36.39 -0.88
C VAL A 96 5.46 -36.16 0.60
N THR A 97 6.18 -35.09 0.96
CA THR A 97 6.38 -34.75 2.37
C THR A 97 5.07 -34.26 3.01
N ARG A 98 4.94 -34.43 4.32
CA ARG A 98 3.82 -33.86 5.10
C ARG A 98 3.66 -32.38 4.84
N LEU A 99 4.76 -31.61 4.82
CA LEU A 99 4.72 -30.17 4.53
C LEU A 99 4.11 -29.87 3.15
N THR A 100 4.39 -30.69 2.14
CA THR A 100 3.80 -30.53 0.80
C THR A 100 2.28 -30.70 0.83
N VAL A 101 1.79 -31.69 1.55
CA VAL A 101 0.35 -31.91 1.73
C VAL A 101 -0.29 -30.76 2.49
N VAL A 102 0.34 -30.30 3.57
CA VAL A 102 -0.16 -29.15 4.34
C VAL A 102 -0.23 -27.91 3.48
N LYS A 103 0.78 -27.62 2.66
CA LYS A 103 0.74 -26.50 1.71
C LYS A 103 -0.45 -26.58 0.76
N ASP A 104 -0.70 -27.72 0.15
CA ASP A 104 -1.81 -27.92 -0.79
C ASP A 104 -3.17 -27.73 -0.11
N VAL A 105 -3.35 -28.36 1.06
CA VAL A 105 -4.59 -28.24 1.84
C VAL A 105 -4.85 -26.80 2.28
N VAL A 106 -3.81 -26.14 2.79
CA VAL A 106 -3.91 -24.75 3.26
C VAL A 106 -4.15 -23.78 2.11
N ALA A 107 -3.50 -23.99 0.97
CA ALA A 107 -3.74 -23.16 -0.23
C ALA A 107 -5.21 -23.27 -0.67
N LYS A 108 -5.75 -24.47 -0.79
CA LYS A 108 -7.17 -24.69 -1.11
C LYS A 108 -8.12 -24.10 -0.07
N PHE A 109 -7.75 -24.17 1.21
CA PHE A 109 -8.53 -23.57 2.30
C PHE A 109 -8.58 -22.03 2.16
N VAL A 110 -7.45 -21.39 1.86
CA VAL A 110 -7.33 -19.95 1.68
C VAL A 110 -8.11 -19.48 0.46
N GLU A 111 -8.01 -20.17 -0.67
CA GLU A 111 -8.72 -19.84 -1.91
C GLU A 111 -10.25 -19.83 -1.77
N ASN A 112 -10.77 -20.74 -0.94
CA ASN A 112 -12.21 -20.87 -0.70
C ASN A 112 -12.79 -19.81 0.26
N ARG A 113 -11.96 -18.94 0.86
CA ARG A 113 -12.39 -17.96 1.86
C ARG A 113 -12.06 -16.52 1.48
N LYS A 114 -12.93 -15.91 0.69
CA LYS A 114 -12.69 -14.57 0.11
C LYS A 114 -12.86 -13.40 1.08
N THR A 115 -13.57 -13.58 2.19
CA THR A 115 -13.97 -12.49 3.08
C THR A 115 -13.23 -12.49 4.41
N ASP A 116 -12.55 -13.59 4.75
CA ASP A 116 -11.87 -13.75 6.03
C ASP A 116 -10.47 -13.14 5.97
N ARG A 117 -10.05 -12.48 7.07
CA ARG A 117 -8.65 -12.06 7.21
C ARG A 117 -7.83 -13.24 7.68
N MET A 118 -6.75 -13.51 6.98
CA MET A 118 -5.88 -14.62 7.33
C MET A 118 -4.45 -14.16 7.54
N GLY A 119 -3.78 -14.76 8.52
CA GLY A 119 -2.37 -14.58 8.78
C GLY A 119 -1.68 -15.92 8.96
N MET A 120 -0.35 -15.93 8.88
CA MET A 120 0.43 -17.14 9.00
C MET A 120 1.56 -16.98 10.02
N ILE A 121 1.64 -17.96 10.90
CA ILE A 121 2.73 -18.16 11.85
C ILE A 121 3.40 -19.47 11.48
N VAL A 122 4.73 -19.45 11.47
CA VAL A 122 5.55 -20.63 11.28
C VAL A 122 6.18 -20.96 12.62
N PHE A 123 6.20 -22.26 12.95
CA PHE A 123 6.84 -22.71 14.18
C PHE A 123 7.67 -23.98 13.97
N GLY A 124 8.61 -24.17 14.86
CA GLY A 124 9.53 -25.27 14.98
C GLY A 124 10.14 -25.18 16.38
N ALA A 125 11.45 -25.01 16.51
CA ALA A 125 12.10 -24.70 17.79
C ALA A 125 11.66 -23.31 18.30
N GLU A 126 11.44 -22.38 17.39
CA GLU A 126 10.90 -21.05 17.65
C GLU A 126 9.57 -20.85 16.88
N ALA A 127 8.86 -19.75 17.18
CA ALA A 127 7.69 -19.39 16.43
C ALA A 127 7.77 -17.89 16.05
N PHE A 128 7.39 -17.59 14.81
CA PHE A 128 7.36 -16.20 14.32
C PHE A 128 6.24 -15.98 13.31
N THR A 129 5.86 -14.71 13.16
CA THR A 129 4.85 -14.33 12.19
C THR A 129 5.49 -14.24 10.81
N GLN A 130 5.11 -15.11 9.89
CA GLN A 130 5.57 -15.11 8.51
C GLN A 130 4.72 -14.17 7.64
N CYS A 131 3.40 -14.15 7.88
CA CYS A 131 2.50 -13.23 7.22
C CYS A 131 1.54 -12.62 8.25
N PRO A 132 1.47 -11.29 8.39
CA PRO A 132 0.47 -10.65 9.23
C PRO A 132 -0.93 -10.88 8.68
N LEU A 133 -1.97 -10.65 9.50
CA LEU A 133 -3.36 -10.75 9.06
C LEU A 133 -3.65 -9.82 7.89
N THR A 134 -4.08 -10.39 6.78
CA THR A 134 -4.40 -9.70 5.53
C THR A 134 -5.67 -10.25 4.89
N LEU A 135 -6.34 -9.42 4.09
CA LEU A 135 -7.39 -9.84 3.16
C LEU A 135 -6.82 -10.20 1.77
N ASP A 136 -5.55 -9.89 1.56
CA ASP A 136 -4.87 -10.24 0.31
C ASP A 136 -4.36 -11.68 0.38
N HIS A 137 -5.18 -12.59 -0.09
CA HIS A 137 -4.89 -14.02 -0.10
C HIS A 137 -3.78 -14.38 -1.08
N SER A 138 -3.53 -13.57 -2.11
CA SER A 138 -2.44 -13.81 -3.07
C SER A 138 -1.08 -13.68 -2.41
N ILE A 139 -0.93 -12.70 -1.52
CA ILE A 139 0.26 -12.53 -0.69
C ILE A 139 0.44 -13.74 0.23
N LEU A 140 -0.63 -14.17 0.91
CA LEU A 140 -0.58 -15.31 1.82
C LEU A 140 -0.18 -16.60 1.09
N LEU A 141 -0.76 -16.88 -0.08
CA LEU A 141 -0.41 -18.03 -0.93
C LEU A 141 1.07 -17.99 -1.34
N SER A 142 1.61 -16.83 -1.67
CA SER A 142 3.03 -16.68 -2.01
C SER A 142 3.97 -17.02 -0.83
N PHE A 143 3.54 -16.76 0.39
CA PHE A 143 4.29 -17.16 1.59
C PHE A 143 4.17 -18.64 1.88
N ILE A 144 2.98 -19.26 1.67
CA ILE A 144 2.78 -20.70 1.82
C ILE A 144 3.71 -21.47 0.88
N ASP A 145 3.82 -21.02 -0.37
CA ASP A 145 4.70 -21.66 -1.36
C ASP A 145 6.18 -21.63 -0.94
N LYS A 146 6.62 -20.56 -0.30
CA LYS A 146 8.01 -20.37 0.15
C LYS A 146 8.37 -21.10 1.45
N LEU A 147 7.44 -21.78 2.11
CA LEU A 147 7.71 -22.54 3.33
C LEU A 147 8.73 -23.65 3.05
N LYS A 148 9.67 -23.84 4.00
CA LYS A 148 10.69 -24.88 3.95
C LYS A 148 10.78 -25.58 5.30
N ILE A 149 11.11 -26.86 5.27
CA ILE A 149 11.40 -27.63 6.46
C ILE A 149 12.59 -27.03 7.20
N GLY A 150 12.54 -26.99 8.53
CA GLY A 150 13.58 -26.41 9.36
C GLY A 150 13.62 -24.90 9.42
N MET A 151 12.66 -24.18 8.79
CA MET A 151 12.64 -22.72 8.71
C MET A 151 12.55 -22.05 10.10
N ALA A 152 11.89 -22.70 11.05
CA ALA A 152 11.75 -22.25 12.45
C ALA A 152 12.54 -23.13 13.43
N GLY A 153 13.53 -23.88 12.94
CA GLY A 153 14.31 -24.82 13.72
C GLY A 153 13.67 -26.19 13.84
N ASP A 154 14.41 -27.14 14.43
CA ASP A 154 14.08 -28.58 14.42
C ASP A 154 13.52 -29.06 15.77
N ALA A 155 12.45 -28.44 16.22
CA ALA A 155 11.66 -28.82 17.39
C ALA A 155 10.22 -28.36 17.18
N THR A 156 9.31 -28.67 18.13
CA THR A 156 7.88 -28.41 17.99
C THR A 156 7.36 -27.57 19.16
N ALA A 157 7.64 -26.28 19.13
CA ALA A 157 7.25 -25.32 20.19
C ALA A 157 5.81 -24.82 20.02
N ILE A 158 4.82 -25.71 20.15
CA ILE A 158 3.37 -25.41 19.99
C ILE A 158 2.93 -24.27 20.92
N GLY A 159 3.40 -24.24 22.17
CA GLY A 159 3.07 -23.20 23.14
C GLY A 159 3.45 -21.81 22.66
N SER A 160 4.63 -21.65 22.05
CA SER A 160 5.10 -20.42 21.45
C SER A 160 4.22 -19.99 20.26
N ALA A 161 3.84 -20.94 19.41
CA ALA A 161 2.96 -20.68 18.28
C ALA A 161 1.58 -20.16 18.72
N ILE A 162 0.97 -20.81 19.71
CA ILE A 162 -0.32 -20.38 20.30
C ILE A 162 -0.17 -19.01 20.97
N GLY A 163 0.90 -18.80 21.73
CA GLY A 163 1.16 -17.54 22.41
C GLY A 163 1.27 -16.34 21.44
N ILE A 164 2.03 -16.50 20.36
CA ILE A 164 2.16 -15.46 19.32
C ILE A 164 0.85 -15.26 18.57
N SER A 165 0.15 -16.34 18.22
CA SER A 165 -1.16 -16.29 17.56
C SER A 165 -2.18 -15.52 18.40
N SER A 166 -2.29 -15.86 19.69
CA SER A 166 -3.18 -15.19 20.64
C SER A 166 -2.84 -13.72 20.78
N LYS A 167 -1.55 -13.37 20.88
CA LYS A 167 -1.09 -11.98 20.96
C LYS A 167 -1.49 -11.18 19.71
N ARG A 168 -1.41 -11.78 18.52
CA ARG A 168 -1.80 -11.13 17.26
C ARG A 168 -3.30 -10.91 17.16
N LEU A 169 -4.10 -11.82 17.69
CA LEU A 169 -5.56 -11.74 17.65
C LEU A 169 -6.16 -10.86 18.77
N LYS A 170 -5.44 -10.66 19.87
CA LYS A 170 -5.97 -10.02 21.09
C LYS A 170 -6.62 -8.67 20.84
N ASN A 171 -5.97 -7.80 20.09
CA ASN A 171 -6.35 -6.39 19.93
C ASN A 171 -7.22 -6.13 18.69
N LEU A 172 -7.77 -7.17 18.07
CA LEU A 172 -8.62 -7.04 16.90
C LEU A 172 -10.10 -6.99 17.29
N ASN A 173 -10.90 -6.22 16.56
CA ASN A 173 -12.32 -6.03 16.81
C ASN A 173 -13.22 -6.97 15.98
N SER A 174 -12.71 -8.13 15.55
CA SER A 174 -13.49 -9.13 14.82
C SER A 174 -14.46 -9.87 15.73
N LYS A 175 -15.59 -10.31 15.15
CA LYS A 175 -16.61 -11.09 15.87
C LYS A 175 -16.11 -12.48 16.31
N SER A 176 -15.26 -13.09 15.49
CA SER A 176 -14.70 -14.40 15.75
C SER A 176 -13.22 -14.44 15.42
N LYS A 177 -12.45 -15.13 16.22
CA LYS A 177 -10.99 -15.28 16.11
C LYS A 177 -10.66 -16.76 16.20
N VAL A 178 -9.96 -17.27 15.21
CA VAL A 178 -9.65 -18.71 15.10
C VAL A 178 -8.15 -18.89 14.92
N ILE A 179 -7.60 -19.85 15.60
CA ILE A 179 -6.24 -20.34 15.38
C ILE A 179 -6.37 -21.78 14.86
N ILE A 180 -5.79 -22.03 13.69
CA ILE A 180 -5.70 -23.37 13.11
C ILE A 180 -4.25 -23.82 13.25
N LEU A 181 -4.03 -24.85 14.02
CA LEU A 181 -2.73 -25.45 14.21
C LEU A 181 -2.58 -26.64 13.27
N LEU A 182 -1.49 -26.67 12.52
CA LEU A 182 -1.15 -27.69 11.53
C LEU A 182 0.20 -28.30 11.92
N THR A 183 0.15 -29.45 12.51
CA THR A 183 1.29 -30.25 13.00
C THR A 183 1.00 -31.73 12.75
N ASP A 184 2.00 -32.59 12.89
CA ASP A 184 1.88 -34.05 12.83
C ASP A 184 1.37 -34.66 14.13
#